data_2fbd3773bfc0e990f8b63cfbea3cadf9
#
_entry.id   2fbd3773bfc0e990f8b63cfbea3cadf9
#
_cell.length_a   1.000
_cell.length_b   1.000
_cell.length_c   1.000
_cell.angle_alpha   90.00
_cell.angle_beta   90.00
_cell.angle_gamma   90.00
#
_symmetry.space_group_name_H-M   'P 1'
#
loop_
_entity.id
_entity.type
_entity.pdbx_description
1 polymer ?
#
loop_
_entity_poly.entity_id
_entity_poly.type
_entity_poly.pdbx_seq_one_letter_code
_entity_poly.pdbx_strand_id
1 'polypeptide(L)'
;MHILIANDDGIFAPGIRALAEAAEAAGHRVTVFAPEAQRSAASHAITLNRALHARPVAYGGMRAFSVDGTPADCVRLGLYLLRDDLPDCVLTGVNNGANRGAATVYSGTVGSAMEGSLCGVPGVAVSLCSHLDRDYALAARMGVQVAEWAVANPLPRGEIFSLNVPFGPEVKGLRAATVSNEYIFSPMYAPEDGGYRMIEGRDLVPETDENSDLLVTEAGYAALSIIRWNLLADTPMPDLSELEAELMRK
;
A
#
# COMPACT_ATOMS: atom_id res chain seq x y z
N MET A 1 -7.94 -16.75 -10.87
CA MET A 1 -8.63 -15.62 -10.20
C MET A 1 -8.72 -14.42 -11.14
N HIS A 2 -9.60 -13.46 -10.86
CA HIS A 2 -9.58 -12.14 -11.44
C HIS A 2 -8.91 -11.18 -10.43
N ILE A 3 -7.83 -10.51 -10.82
CA ILE A 3 -7.07 -9.61 -9.95
C ILE A 3 -7.20 -8.17 -10.48
N LEU A 4 -7.63 -7.25 -9.61
CA LEU A 4 -7.52 -5.81 -9.85
C LEU A 4 -6.17 -5.33 -9.36
N ILE A 5 -5.35 -4.76 -10.24
CA ILE A 5 -4.03 -4.24 -9.92
C ILE A 5 -4.04 -2.71 -9.92
N ALA A 6 -3.44 -2.10 -8.90
CA ALA A 6 -3.28 -0.64 -8.75
C ALA A 6 -1.90 -0.30 -8.16
N ASN A 7 -1.53 0.98 -8.15
CA ASN A 7 -0.32 1.50 -7.51
C ASN A 7 -0.45 3.00 -7.24
N ASP A 8 0.61 3.62 -6.70
CA ASP A 8 0.77 5.07 -6.56
C ASP A 8 1.93 5.65 -7.41
N ASP A 9 2.74 4.80 -8.03
CA ASP A 9 3.82 5.23 -8.94
C ASP A 9 3.35 5.61 -10.35
N GLY A 10 2.10 5.29 -10.70
CA GLY A 10 1.49 5.56 -12.00
C GLY A 10 1.38 4.35 -12.91
N ILE A 11 0.45 4.41 -13.89
CA ILE A 11 0.07 3.28 -14.76
C ILE A 11 1.22 2.68 -15.56
N PHE A 12 2.23 3.46 -15.93
CA PHE A 12 3.38 3.02 -16.73
C PHE A 12 4.64 2.76 -15.88
N ALA A 13 4.53 2.80 -14.55
CA ALA A 13 5.66 2.51 -13.67
C ALA A 13 6.12 1.05 -13.82
N PRO A 14 7.44 0.76 -13.70
CA PRO A 14 7.94 -0.61 -13.90
C PRO A 14 7.44 -1.59 -12.84
N GLY A 15 7.19 -1.13 -11.61
CA GLY A 15 6.71 -1.99 -10.52
C GLY A 15 5.32 -2.58 -10.78
N ILE A 16 4.35 -1.75 -11.20
CA ILE A 16 3.00 -2.25 -11.52
C ILE A 16 3.00 -3.12 -12.78
N ARG A 17 3.89 -2.81 -13.73
CA ARG A 17 4.07 -3.63 -14.92
C ARG A 17 4.56 -5.03 -14.55
N ALA A 18 5.60 -5.12 -13.73
CA ALA A 18 6.13 -6.41 -13.26
C ALA A 18 5.07 -7.21 -12.48
N LEU A 19 4.26 -6.53 -11.66
CA LEU A 19 3.19 -7.18 -10.89
C LEU A 19 2.09 -7.73 -11.80
N ALA A 20 1.66 -6.96 -12.79
CA ALA A 20 0.65 -7.37 -13.76
C ALA A 20 1.12 -8.54 -14.62
N GLU A 21 2.34 -8.49 -15.13
CA GLU A 21 2.95 -9.57 -15.92
C GLU A 21 3.15 -10.85 -15.10
N ALA A 22 3.56 -10.75 -13.82
CA ALA A 22 3.67 -11.89 -12.92
C ALA A 22 2.32 -12.56 -12.66
N ALA A 23 1.26 -11.75 -12.46
CA ALA A 23 -0.10 -12.27 -12.25
C ALA A 23 -0.65 -12.95 -13.52
N GLU A 24 -0.44 -12.36 -14.70
CA GLU A 24 -0.84 -12.96 -15.99
C GLU A 24 -0.08 -14.27 -16.25
N ALA A 25 1.24 -14.29 -16.00
CA ALA A 25 2.08 -15.47 -16.14
C ALA A 25 1.67 -16.63 -15.20
N ALA A 26 1.10 -16.30 -14.02
CA ALA A 26 0.52 -17.28 -13.09
C ALA A 26 -0.88 -17.76 -13.53
N GLY A 27 -1.38 -17.32 -14.68
CA GLY A 27 -2.66 -17.74 -15.25
C GLY A 27 -3.87 -16.99 -14.71
N HIS A 28 -3.67 -15.80 -14.10
CA HIS A 28 -4.76 -14.97 -13.60
C HIS A 28 -5.26 -14.02 -14.67
N ARG A 29 -6.55 -13.69 -14.59
CA ARG A 29 -7.12 -12.59 -15.35
C ARG A 29 -6.79 -11.28 -14.64
N VAL A 30 -6.17 -10.36 -15.33
CA VAL A 30 -5.70 -9.09 -14.80
C VAL A 30 -6.51 -7.92 -15.36
N THR A 31 -6.92 -7.01 -14.49
CA THR A 31 -7.41 -5.68 -14.87
C THR A 31 -6.62 -4.63 -14.07
N VAL A 32 -6.08 -3.62 -14.77
CA VAL A 32 -5.25 -2.59 -14.15
C VAL A 32 -6.00 -1.26 -14.09
N PHE A 33 -6.04 -0.64 -12.91
CA PHE A 33 -6.50 0.74 -12.71
C PHE A 33 -5.43 1.48 -11.91
N ALA A 34 -4.78 2.48 -12.49
CA ALA A 34 -3.73 3.20 -11.82
C ALA A 34 -3.73 4.70 -12.18
N PRO A 35 -3.14 5.57 -11.35
CA PRO A 35 -3.04 6.99 -11.62
C PRO A 35 -2.27 7.26 -12.93
N GLU A 36 -2.63 8.33 -13.63
CA GLU A 36 -1.93 8.76 -14.85
C GLU A 36 -0.48 9.21 -14.59
N ALA A 37 -0.17 9.61 -13.36
CA ALA A 37 1.16 10.04 -12.90
C ALA A 37 1.38 9.62 -11.45
N GLN A 38 2.64 9.66 -11.01
CA GLN A 38 3.04 9.35 -9.63
C GLN A 38 2.28 10.20 -8.60
N ARG A 39 1.82 9.55 -7.53
CA ARG A 39 1.04 10.11 -6.41
C ARG A 39 1.65 9.70 -5.06
N SER A 40 2.98 9.82 -4.94
CA SER A 40 3.68 9.50 -3.68
C SER A 40 3.12 10.29 -2.51
N ALA A 41 3.09 9.65 -1.35
CA ALA A 41 2.55 10.19 -0.10
C ALA A 41 1.08 10.64 -0.20
N ALA A 42 0.28 10.06 -1.10
CA ALA A 42 -1.14 10.34 -1.22
C ALA A 42 -1.97 9.73 -0.08
N SER A 43 -1.39 8.86 0.75
CA SER A 43 -2.11 8.18 1.81
C SER A 43 -3.38 7.46 1.28
N HIS A 44 -4.46 7.44 2.05
CA HIS A 44 -5.77 6.90 1.64
C HIS A 44 -6.73 8.02 1.19
N ALA A 45 -6.22 9.05 0.50
CA ALA A 45 -7.04 10.16 0.03
C ALA A 45 -7.97 9.73 -1.12
N ILE A 46 -9.20 10.27 -1.13
CA ILE A 46 -10.19 10.08 -2.19
C ILE A 46 -10.67 11.43 -2.74
N THR A 47 -11.10 11.43 -3.99
CA THR A 47 -11.62 12.62 -4.69
C THR A 47 -13.13 12.71 -4.53
N LEU A 48 -13.62 13.80 -3.89
CA LEU A 48 -15.05 14.02 -3.64
C LEU A 48 -15.69 15.11 -4.52
N ASN A 49 -14.90 16.10 -4.96
CA ASN A 49 -15.43 17.37 -5.47
C ASN A 49 -15.33 17.52 -7.00
N ARG A 50 -14.98 16.48 -7.73
CA ARG A 50 -14.93 16.47 -9.20
C ARG A 50 -15.20 15.08 -9.77
N ALA A 51 -15.53 15.01 -11.04
CA ALA A 51 -15.60 13.74 -11.76
C ALA A 51 -14.20 13.10 -11.89
N LEU A 52 -14.17 11.77 -11.89
CA LEU A 52 -13.00 10.95 -12.21
C LEU A 52 -13.16 10.37 -13.61
N HIS A 53 -12.06 10.33 -14.35
CA HIS A 53 -12.02 9.77 -15.70
C HIS A 53 -11.08 8.58 -15.75
N ALA A 54 -11.60 7.43 -16.17
CA ALA A 54 -10.81 6.24 -16.49
C ALA A 54 -10.67 6.13 -18.01
N ARG A 55 -9.44 6.25 -18.51
CA ARG A 55 -9.13 6.18 -19.95
C ARG A 55 -8.44 4.86 -20.25
N PRO A 56 -8.95 4.06 -21.22
CA PRO A 56 -8.28 2.83 -21.59
C PRO A 56 -6.88 3.12 -22.17
N VAL A 57 -5.92 2.28 -21.82
CA VAL A 57 -4.54 2.37 -22.30
C VAL A 57 -4.04 1.02 -22.81
N ALA A 58 -3.07 1.04 -23.74
CA ALA A 58 -2.43 -0.18 -24.22
C ALA A 58 -1.53 -0.77 -23.13
N TYR A 59 -1.71 -2.05 -22.77
CA TYR A 59 -1.02 -2.69 -21.65
C TYR A 59 -0.76 -4.19 -21.88
N GLY A 60 -0.01 -4.51 -22.94
CA GLY A 60 0.41 -5.90 -23.20
C GLY A 60 -0.71 -6.92 -23.43
N GLY A 61 -1.90 -6.47 -23.89
CA GLY A 61 -3.08 -7.34 -24.05
C GLY A 61 -4.01 -7.38 -22.82
N MET A 62 -3.54 -6.97 -21.66
CA MET A 62 -4.36 -6.85 -20.44
C MET A 62 -5.30 -5.65 -20.51
N ARG A 63 -6.46 -5.74 -19.88
CA ARG A 63 -7.38 -4.62 -19.71
C ARG A 63 -6.82 -3.61 -18.72
N ALA A 64 -6.59 -2.37 -19.15
CA ALA A 64 -5.95 -1.35 -18.31
C ALA A 64 -6.56 0.04 -18.53
N PHE A 65 -6.61 0.81 -17.44
CA PHE A 65 -7.16 2.16 -17.40
C PHE A 65 -6.23 3.10 -16.62
N SER A 66 -5.92 4.24 -17.25
CA SER A 66 -5.30 5.38 -16.59
C SER A 66 -6.39 6.25 -15.95
N VAL A 67 -6.23 6.61 -14.68
CA VAL A 67 -7.20 7.39 -13.92
C VAL A 67 -6.60 8.71 -13.48
N ASP A 68 -7.34 9.82 -13.60
CA ASP A 68 -6.93 11.16 -13.15
C ASP A 68 -7.15 11.38 -11.64
N GLY A 69 -7.18 10.30 -10.86
CA GLY A 69 -7.45 10.26 -9.42
C GLY A 69 -6.24 9.86 -8.57
N THR A 70 -6.54 9.61 -7.29
CA THR A 70 -5.61 9.01 -6.33
C THR A 70 -5.51 7.49 -6.51
N PRO A 71 -4.55 6.80 -5.86
CA PRO A 71 -4.52 5.33 -5.86
C PRO A 71 -5.79 4.67 -5.33
N ALA A 72 -6.37 5.21 -4.25
CA ALA A 72 -7.64 4.74 -3.70
C ALA A 72 -8.81 4.98 -4.66
N ASP A 73 -8.85 6.12 -5.36
CA ASP A 73 -9.84 6.39 -6.42
C ASP A 73 -9.76 5.35 -7.54
N CYS A 74 -8.55 4.94 -7.93
CA CYS A 74 -8.35 3.94 -8.98
C CYS A 74 -8.98 2.60 -8.60
N VAL A 75 -8.77 2.13 -7.37
CA VAL A 75 -9.37 0.90 -6.86
C VAL A 75 -10.89 1.06 -6.77
N ARG A 76 -11.38 2.12 -6.15
CA ARG A 76 -12.80 2.36 -5.94
C ARG A 76 -13.57 2.45 -7.26
N LEU A 77 -13.05 3.22 -8.23
CA LEU A 77 -13.64 3.35 -9.56
C LEU A 77 -13.54 2.03 -10.34
N GLY A 78 -12.40 1.33 -10.23
CA GLY A 78 -12.19 0.03 -10.84
C GLY A 78 -13.23 -1.00 -10.36
N LEU A 79 -13.43 -1.12 -9.05
CA LEU A 79 -14.44 -2.01 -8.46
C LEU A 79 -15.86 -1.64 -8.89
N TYR A 80 -16.17 -0.33 -8.97
CA TYR A 80 -17.48 0.12 -9.48
C TYR A 80 -17.71 -0.26 -10.94
N LEU A 81 -16.70 -0.10 -11.79
CA LEU A 81 -16.80 -0.45 -13.21
C LEU A 81 -16.79 -1.97 -13.47
N LEU A 82 -16.27 -2.74 -12.51
CA LEU A 82 -16.23 -4.20 -12.52
C LEU A 82 -17.33 -4.85 -11.67
N ARG A 83 -18.32 -4.09 -11.20
CA ARG A 83 -19.35 -4.57 -10.26
C ARG A 83 -20.15 -5.80 -10.71
N ASP A 84 -20.28 -6.02 -12.02
CA ASP A 84 -20.95 -7.18 -12.60
C ASP A 84 -20.02 -8.40 -12.75
N ASP A 85 -18.73 -8.22 -12.50
CA ASP A 85 -17.66 -9.22 -12.59
C ASP A 85 -16.52 -8.83 -11.64
N LEU A 86 -16.82 -8.80 -10.34
CA LEU A 86 -15.91 -8.35 -9.30
C LEU A 86 -14.60 -9.16 -9.30
N PRO A 87 -13.45 -8.51 -9.06
CA PRO A 87 -12.20 -9.21 -8.84
C PRO A 87 -12.22 -10.01 -7.52
N ASP A 88 -11.46 -11.09 -7.50
CA ASP A 88 -11.26 -11.91 -6.31
C ASP A 88 -10.30 -11.26 -5.31
N CYS A 89 -9.39 -10.39 -5.81
CA CYS A 89 -8.38 -9.70 -5.02
C CYS A 89 -8.03 -8.33 -5.62
N VAL A 90 -7.74 -7.38 -4.74
CA VAL A 90 -7.05 -6.11 -5.06
C VAL A 90 -5.59 -6.26 -4.68
N LEU A 91 -4.69 -6.26 -5.66
CA LEU A 91 -3.25 -6.40 -5.48
C LEU A 91 -2.56 -5.09 -5.88
N THR A 92 -1.88 -4.43 -4.94
CA THR A 92 -1.32 -3.11 -5.18
C THR A 92 0.21 -3.08 -5.09
N GLY A 93 0.84 -2.32 -5.97
CA GLY A 93 2.31 -2.19 -6.07
C GLY A 93 2.82 -2.63 -7.47
N VAL A 94 4.05 -3.14 -7.61
CA VAL A 94 5.08 -3.17 -6.56
C VAL A 94 5.59 -1.74 -6.33
N ASN A 95 5.48 -1.23 -5.10
CA ASN A 95 5.94 0.10 -4.74
C ASN A 95 7.47 0.20 -4.83
N ASN A 96 7.96 1.32 -5.35
CA ASN A 96 9.38 1.66 -5.36
C ASN A 96 9.78 2.28 -4.01
N GLY A 97 10.14 1.46 -3.07
CA GLY A 97 10.45 1.82 -1.69
C GLY A 97 9.61 1.03 -0.68
N ALA A 98 10.13 0.87 0.52
CA ALA A 98 9.46 0.15 1.60
C ALA A 98 8.26 0.94 2.15
N ASN A 99 7.21 0.22 2.53
CA ASN A 99 6.10 0.73 3.32
C ASN A 99 6.10 0.04 4.69
N ARG A 100 7.08 0.39 5.53
CA ARG A 100 7.32 -0.14 6.88
C ARG A 100 7.02 0.92 7.92
N GLY A 101 6.70 0.50 9.14
CA GLY A 101 6.45 1.40 10.26
C GLY A 101 5.47 2.53 9.91
N ALA A 102 5.76 3.76 10.34
CA ALA A 102 4.94 4.94 10.09
C ALA A 102 4.77 5.28 8.59
N ALA A 103 5.64 4.79 7.68
CA ALA A 103 5.49 4.99 6.25
C ALA A 103 4.17 4.42 5.71
N THR A 104 3.61 3.40 6.34
CA THR A 104 2.32 2.79 5.98
C THR A 104 1.19 3.81 5.97
N VAL A 105 1.20 4.80 6.88
CA VAL A 105 0.16 5.84 7.00
C VAL A 105 0.15 6.77 5.79
N TYR A 106 1.32 7.03 5.19
CA TYR A 106 1.47 7.93 4.05
C TYR A 106 1.36 7.22 2.70
N SER A 107 1.39 5.89 2.68
CA SER A 107 1.46 5.08 1.47
C SER A 107 0.16 5.07 0.68
N GLY A 108 0.22 5.47 -0.59
CA GLY A 108 -0.88 5.28 -1.55
C GLY A 108 -1.06 3.81 -1.93
N THR A 109 0.01 3.03 -1.99
CA THR A 109 -0.02 1.58 -2.23
C THR A 109 -0.77 0.85 -1.12
N VAL A 110 -0.47 1.14 0.16
CA VAL A 110 -1.19 0.57 1.31
C VAL A 110 -2.64 1.05 1.35
N GLY A 111 -2.87 2.36 1.15
CA GLY A 111 -4.21 2.96 1.12
C GLY A 111 -5.11 2.37 0.04
N SER A 112 -4.57 2.10 -1.15
CA SER A 112 -5.35 1.49 -2.25
C SER A 112 -5.70 0.02 -2.00
N ALA A 113 -4.81 -0.78 -1.40
CA ALA A 113 -5.15 -2.13 -0.95
C ALA A 113 -6.24 -2.10 0.15
N MET A 114 -6.13 -1.16 1.08
CA MET A 114 -7.11 -0.94 2.14
C MET A 114 -8.49 -0.57 1.57
N GLU A 115 -8.54 0.28 0.52
CA GLU A 115 -9.80 0.61 -0.17
C GLU A 115 -10.47 -0.65 -0.74
N GLY A 116 -9.70 -1.57 -1.32
CA GLY A 116 -10.21 -2.87 -1.76
C GLY A 116 -10.89 -3.63 -0.63
N SER A 117 -10.23 -3.76 0.51
CA SER A 117 -10.77 -4.45 1.69
C SER A 117 -12.01 -3.75 2.25
N LEU A 118 -12.02 -2.42 2.32
CA LEU A 118 -13.20 -1.65 2.74
C LEU A 118 -14.39 -1.82 1.77
N CYS A 119 -14.12 -2.06 0.50
CA CYS A 119 -15.14 -2.40 -0.50
C CYS A 119 -15.54 -3.89 -0.48
N GLY A 120 -14.96 -4.72 0.38
CA GLY A 120 -15.30 -6.13 0.55
C GLY A 120 -14.52 -7.10 -0.33
N VAL A 121 -13.43 -6.66 -0.96
CA VAL A 121 -12.52 -7.49 -1.77
C VAL A 121 -11.17 -7.60 -1.05
N PRO A 122 -10.61 -8.81 -0.83
CA PRO A 122 -9.31 -9.00 -0.20
C PRO A 122 -8.23 -8.10 -0.79
N GLY A 123 -7.48 -7.39 0.08
CA GLY A 123 -6.43 -6.45 -0.31
C GLY A 123 -5.03 -6.94 0.05
N VAL A 124 -4.08 -6.78 -0.87
CA VAL A 124 -2.66 -7.07 -0.67
C VAL A 124 -1.82 -5.91 -1.20
N ALA A 125 -0.97 -5.34 -0.36
CA ALA A 125 0.00 -4.32 -0.74
C ALA A 125 1.40 -4.94 -0.85
N VAL A 126 2.15 -4.60 -1.90
CA VAL A 126 3.50 -5.12 -2.17
C VAL A 126 4.48 -3.99 -2.37
N SER A 127 5.59 -4.03 -1.63
CA SER A 127 6.65 -3.01 -1.65
C SER A 127 8.02 -3.64 -1.78
N LEU A 128 8.89 -3.04 -2.59
CA LEU A 128 10.30 -3.38 -2.70
C LEU A 128 11.11 -2.44 -1.79
N CYS A 129 11.89 -2.98 -0.86
CA CYS A 129 12.69 -2.20 0.09
C CYS A 129 13.95 -1.61 -0.55
N SER A 130 13.82 -0.94 -1.70
CA SER A 130 14.89 -0.22 -2.38
C SER A 130 14.31 0.91 -3.22
N HIS A 131 15.02 2.05 -3.25
CA HIS A 131 14.74 3.15 -4.20
C HIS A 131 15.73 3.18 -5.36
N LEU A 132 16.83 2.45 -5.26
CA LEU A 132 17.95 2.47 -6.22
C LEU A 132 17.81 1.40 -7.29
N ASP A 133 17.32 0.24 -6.90
CA ASP A 133 17.19 -0.93 -7.77
C ASP A 133 15.75 -1.12 -8.21
N ARG A 134 15.60 -1.56 -9.46
CA ARG A 134 14.31 -1.68 -10.15
C ARG A 134 14.03 -3.09 -10.64
N ASP A 135 14.65 -4.10 -10.02
CA ASP A 135 14.27 -5.49 -10.24
C ASP A 135 13.10 -5.87 -9.33
N TYR A 136 11.91 -5.76 -9.89
CA TYR A 136 10.66 -6.06 -9.18
C TYR A 136 10.24 -7.53 -9.30
N ALA A 137 10.96 -8.36 -10.07
CA ALA A 137 10.49 -9.69 -10.45
C ALA A 137 10.20 -10.60 -9.25
N LEU A 138 11.09 -10.60 -8.24
CA LEU A 138 10.89 -11.41 -7.05
C LEU A 138 9.71 -10.90 -6.22
N ALA A 139 9.65 -9.58 -5.97
CA ALA A 139 8.57 -8.97 -5.20
C ALA A 139 7.20 -9.17 -5.88
N ALA A 140 7.14 -9.07 -7.21
CA ALA A 140 5.94 -9.32 -7.98
C ALA A 140 5.46 -10.78 -7.85
N ARG A 141 6.36 -11.76 -8.01
CA ARG A 141 6.00 -13.18 -7.82
C ARG A 141 5.52 -13.48 -6.41
N MET A 142 6.23 -12.98 -5.39
CA MET A 142 5.82 -13.16 -3.99
C MET A 142 4.46 -12.49 -3.73
N GLY A 143 4.23 -11.31 -4.30
CA GLY A 143 2.96 -10.59 -4.20
C GLY A 143 1.79 -11.39 -4.77
N VAL A 144 1.96 -12.03 -5.93
CA VAL A 144 0.95 -12.91 -6.53
C VAL A 144 0.67 -14.11 -5.63
N GLN A 145 1.71 -14.77 -5.09
CA GLN A 145 1.55 -15.91 -4.17
C GLN A 145 0.81 -15.51 -2.88
N VAL A 146 1.11 -14.33 -2.33
CA VAL A 146 0.38 -13.79 -1.17
C VAL A 146 -1.07 -13.47 -1.53
N ALA A 147 -1.35 -12.96 -2.74
CA ALA A 147 -2.72 -12.72 -3.19
C ALA A 147 -3.53 -14.02 -3.33
N GLU A 148 -2.93 -15.08 -3.90
CA GLU A 148 -3.56 -16.41 -3.96
C GLU A 148 -3.88 -16.94 -2.56
N TRP A 149 -2.92 -16.81 -1.64
CA TRP A 149 -3.09 -17.25 -0.26
C TRP A 149 -4.14 -16.41 0.49
N ALA A 150 -4.17 -15.08 0.26
CA ALA A 150 -5.12 -14.16 0.88
C ALA A 150 -6.58 -14.45 0.47
N VAL A 151 -6.82 -14.84 -0.78
CA VAL A 151 -8.16 -15.25 -1.25
C VAL A 151 -8.61 -16.55 -0.57
N ALA A 152 -7.69 -17.49 -0.34
CA ALA A 152 -7.97 -18.73 0.39
C ALA A 152 -8.08 -18.54 1.92
N ASN A 153 -7.49 -17.47 2.45
CA ASN A 153 -7.46 -17.13 3.88
C ASN A 153 -7.89 -15.66 4.09
N PRO A 154 -9.14 -15.31 3.83
CA PRO A 154 -9.57 -13.93 3.82
C PRO A 154 -9.52 -13.30 5.22
N LEU A 155 -9.01 -12.09 5.28
CA LEU A 155 -9.04 -11.26 6.48
C LEU A 155 -10.42 -10.61 6.68
N PRO A 156 -10.74 -10.17 7.90
CA PRO A 156 -11.89 -9.31 8.14
C PRO A 156 -11.88 -8.06 7.26
N ARG A 157 -13.06 -7.55 6.94
CA ARG A 157 -13.21 -6.30 6.17
C ARG A 157 -12.48 -5.15 6.87
N GLY A 158 -11.67 -4.43 6.10
CA GLY A 158 -10.83 -3.34 6.60
C GLY A 158 -9.48 -3.81 7.15
N GLU A 159 -9.08 -5.05 6.88
CA GLU A 159 -7.73 -5.56 7.09
C GLU A 159 -7.11 -6.00 5.77
N ILE A 160 -5.80 -5.85 5.64
CA ILE A 160 -5.03 -6.21 4.45
C ILE A 160 -3.74 -6.92 4.82
N PHE A 161 -3.17 -7.64 3.87
CA PHE A 161 -1.78 -8.08 3.93
C PHE A 161 -0.88 -7.01 3.32
N SER A 162 0.20 -6.68 4.02
CA SER A 162 1.27 -5.80 3.55
C SER A 162 2.57 -6.56 3.47
N LEU A 163 3.10 -6.73 2.26
CA LEU A 163 4.32 -7.45 1.96
C LEU A 163 5.44 -6.46 1.64
N ASN A 164 6.49 -6.46 2.45
CA ASN A 164 7.72 -5.73 2.19
C ASN A 164 8.83 -6.73 1.83
N VAL A 165 9.38 -6.63 0.62
CA VAL A 165 10.39 -7.55 0.10
C VAL A 165 11.74 -6.84 0.08
N PRO A 166 12.78 -7.34 0.79
CA PRO A 166 14.10 -6.75 0.74
C PRO A 166 14.69 -6.88 -0.65
N PHE A 167 15.45 -5.87 -1.04
CA PHE A 167 16.22 -5.93 -2.28
C PHE A 167 17.45 -6.83 -2.07
N GLY A 168 17.80 -7.59 -3.10
CA GLY A 168 18.98 -8.43 -3.11
C GLY A 168 18.81 -9.65 -4.03
N PRO A 169 19.90 -10.33 -4.33
CA PRO A 169 19.86 -11.51 -5.20
C PRO A 169 19.09 -12.69 -4.58
N GLU A 170 19.02 -12.72 -3.24
CA GLU A 170 18.36 -13.78 -2.49
C GLU A 170 17.61 -13.21 -1.29
N VAL A 171 16.34 -13.60 -1.17
CA VAL A 171 15.53 -13.39 0.04
C VAL A 171 15.55 -14.68 0.83
N LYS A 172 15.90 -14.60 2.13
CA LYS A 172 16.07 -15.77 3.01
C LYS A 172 14.78 -16.53 3.30
N GLY A 173 13.63 -15.93 2.97
CA GLY A 173 12.29 -16.50 3.18
C GLY A 173 11.27 -15.44 3.55
N LEU A 174 10.08 -15.88 3.99
CA LEU A 174 8.97 -15.04 4.43
C LEU A 174 8.82 -15.15 5.95
N ARG A 175 8.57 -14.03 6.63
CA ARG A 175 8.24 -13.99 8.07
C ARG A 175 7.02 -13.13 8.32
N ALA A 176 6.17 -13.55 9.26
CA ALA A 176 5.18 -12.67 9.84
C ALA A 176 5.89 -11.57 10.63
N ALA A 177 5.40 -10.34 10.50
CA ALA A 177 6.02 -9.19 11.14
C ALA A 177 4.98 -8.23 11.74
N THR A 178 5.35 -7.59 12.85
CA THR A 178 4.65 -6.44 13.40
C THR A 178 5.03 -5.19 12.60
N VAL A 179 4.19 -4.15 12.63
CA VAL A 179 4.54 -2.86 12.04
C VAL A 179 5.48 -2.14 13.02
N SER A 180 6.65 -1.72 12.54
CA SER A 180 7.64 -0.98 13.33
C SER A 180 7.08 0.32 13.89
N ASN A 181 7.54 0.70 15.07
CA ASN A 181 7.27 2.02 15.66
C ASN A 181 8.23 3.11 15.17
N GLU A 182 9.17 2.79 14.27
CA GLU A 182 10.10 3.77 13.72
C GLU A 182 9.37 4.85 12.91
N TYR A 183 9.67 6.10 13.22
CA TYR A 183 9.17 7.26 12.47
C TYR A 183 10.28 7.79 11.56
N ILE A 184 10.23 7.43 10.26
CA ILE A 184 11.27 7.78 9.28
C ILE A 184 11.13 9.19 8.68
N PHE A 185 9.98 9.84 8.86
CA PHE A 185 9.72 11.19 8.35
C PHE A 185 9.96 12.24 9.44
N SER A 186 11.19 12.34 9.95
CA SER A 186 11.54 13.45 10.84
C SER A 186 11.18 14.78 10.17
N PRO A 187 10.58 15.76 10.89
CA PRO A 187 10.16 17.03 10.33
C PRO A 187 11.37 17.95 10.08
N MET A 188 12.34 17.46 9.30
CA MET A 188 13.52 18.21 8.90
C MET A 188 13.32 18.79 7.50
N TYR A 189 13.63 20.07 7.37
CA TYR A 189 13.54 20.78 6.10
C TYR A 189 14.85 21.51 5.82
N ALA A 190 15.26 21.54 4.56
CA ALA A 190 16.35 22.39 4.06
C ALA A 190 15.78 23.49 3.15
N PRO A 191 16.32 24.72 3.20
CA PRO A 191 15.95 25.77 2.26
C PRO A 191 16.28 25.36 0.82
N GLU A 192 15.35 25.58 -0.12
CA GLU A 192 15.53 25.31 -1.53
C GLU A 192 14.67 26.25 -2.37
N ASP A 193 15.27 26.97 -3.33
CA ASP A 193 14.60 27.84 -4.31
C ASP A 193 13.52 28.78 -3.72
N GLY A 194 13.81 29.41 -2.57
CA GLY A 194 12.90 30.32 -1.89
C GLY A 194 11.80 29.64 -1.08
N GLY A 195 11.81 28.32 -0.99
CA GLY A 195 10.93 27.48 -0.16
C GLY A 195 11.72 26.54 0.75
N TYR A 196 11.08 25.46 1.13
CA TYR A 196 11.68 24.42 1.97
C TYR A 196 11.39 23.05 1.38
N ARG A 197 12.44 22.22 1.25
CA ARG A 197 12.29 20.81 0.91
C ARG A 197 12.40 19.95 2.17
N MET A 198 11.49 19.01 2.36
CA MET A 198 11.63 18.00 3.39
C MET A 198 12.85 17.13 3.07
N ILE A 199 13.71 16.97 4.05
CA ILE A 199 14.88 16.08 3.96
C ILE A 199 14.62 14.85 4.83
N GLU A 200 15.11 13.71 4.36
CA GLU A 200 15.04 12.47 5.14
C GLU A 200 15.81 12.65 6.45
N GLY A 201 15.13 12.37 7.56
CA GLY A 201 15.72 12.27 8.88
C GLY A 201 15.24 10.98 9.50
N ARG A 202 16.11 10.26 10.16
CA ARG A 202 15.69 9.14 11.00
C ARG A 202 15.41 9.64 12.40
N ASP A 203 14.30 9.23 12.97
CA ASP A 203 14.10 9.35 14.40
C ASP A 203 15.14 8.46 15.09
N LEU A 204 15.77 8.97 16.14
CA LEU A 204 16.90 8.31 16.80
C LEU A 204 16.46 7.26 17.82
N VAL A 205 15.16 6.95 17.89
CA VAL A 205 14.69 5.85 18.75
C VAL A 205 14.91 4.54 18.00
N PRO A 206 15.88 3.70 18.42
CA PRO A 206 16.13 2.44 17.74
C PRO A 206 14.92 1.52 17.84
N GLU A 207 14.56 0.87 16.73
CA GLU A 207 13.62 -0.23 16.77
C GLU A 207 14.24 -1.42 17.53
N THR A 208 13.49 -1.98 18.46
CA THR A 208 13.95 -3.09 19.31
C THR A 208 13.14 -4.37 19.17
N ASP A 209 11.97 -4.32 18.49
CA ASP A 209 11.20 -5.52 18.20
C ASP A 209 11.83 -6.28 17.03
N GLU A 210 12.50 -7.38 17.31
CA GLU A 210 13.13 -8.24 16.30
C GLU A 210 12.12 -8.80 15.27
N ASN A 211 10.83 -8.79 15.58
CA ASN A 211 9.76 -9.21 14.67
C ASN A 211 9.17 -8.04 13.88
N SER A 212 9.66 -6.81 14.04
CA SER A 212 9.18 -5.68 13.28
C SER A 212 9.48 -5.83 11.79
N ASP A 213 8.63 -5.27 10.94
CA ASP A 213 8.79 -5.24 9.49
C ASP A 213 10.13 -4.60 9.06
N LEU A 214 10.65 -3.65 9.85
CA LEU A 214 11.95 -3.05 9.68
C LEU A 214 13.07 -4.08 9.88
N LEU A 215 13.19 -4.66 11.08
CA LEU A 215 14.30 -5.55 11.42
C LEU A 215 14.23 -6.88 10.66
N VAL A 216 13.03 -7.39 10.39
CA VAL A 216 12.83 -8.58 9.55
C VAL A 216 13.38 -8.36 8.14
N THR A 217 13.09 -7.20 7.52
CA THR A 217 13.58 -6.92 6.16
C THR A 217 15.07 -6.59 6.15
N GLU A 218 15.62 -5.93 7.17
CA GLU A 218 17.06 -5.70 7.32
C GLU A 218 17.84 -7.01 7.53
N ALA A 219 17.22 -8.00 8.19
CA ALA A 219 17.78 -9.35 8.32
C ALA A 219 17.72 -10.17 7.01
N GLY A 220 17.13 -9.64 5.93
CA GLY A 220 17.05 -10.24 4.60
C GLY A 220 15.86 -11.18 4.38
N TYR A 221 14.82 -11.10 5.21
CA TYR A 221 13.55 -11.82 5.02
C TYR A 221 12.49 -10.89 4.45
N ALA A 222 11.58 -11.42 3.64
CA ALA A 222 10.37 -10.70 3.30
C ALA A 222 9.47 -10.63 4.54
N ALA A 223 8.95 -9.45 4.85
CA ALA A 223 8.07 -9.20 5.98
C ALA A 223 6.61 -9.16 5.50
N LEU A 224 5.75 -9.98 6.10
CA LEU A 224 4.31 -9.98 5.87
C LEU A 224 3.59 -9.53 7.14
N SER A 225 2.94 -8.39 7.06
CA SER A 225 2.18 -7.80 8.17
C SER A 225 0.69 -7.76 7.85
N ILE A 226 -0.15 -7.80 8.88
CA ILE A 226 -1.57 -7.46 8.78
C ILE A 226 -1.74 -6.01 9.22
N ILE A 227 -2.34 -5.19 8.36
CA ILE A 227 -2.63 -3.77 8.62
C ILE A 227 -4.13 -3.57 8.62
N ARG A 228 -4.66 -2.81 9.57
CA ARG A 228 -6.08 -2.47 9.69
C ARG A 228 -6.32 -0.96 9.57
N TRP A 229 -7.49 -0.57 9.07
CA TRP A 229 -7.90 0.84 8.96
C TRP A 229 -8.23 1.48 10.31
N ASN A 230 -8.61 0.65 11.30
CA ASN A 230 -9.05 1.13 12.61
C ASN A 230 -7.86 1.69 13.40
N LEU A 231 -7.85 3.00 13.57
CA LEU A 231 -6.82 3.76 14.29
C LEU A 231 -7.14 3.95 15.78
N LEU A 232 -8.10 3.18 16.34
CA LEU A 232 -8.38 3.22 17.78
C LEU A 232 -7.12 2.77 18.56
N ALA A 233 -6.70 3.63 19.48
CA ALA A 233 -5.64 3.29 20.41
C ALA A 233 -6.14 2.24 21.43
N ASP A 234 -5.23 1.36 21.84
CA ASP A 234 -5.51 0.40 22.92
C ASP A 234 -5.48 1.09 24.31
N THR A 235 -5.04 2.35 24.37
CA THR A 235 -5.03 3.17 25.58
C THR A 235 -6.46 3.46 26.02
N PRO A 236 -6.85 3.11 27.26
CA PRO A 236 -8.18 3.39 27.75
C PRO A 236 -8.42 4.90 27.84
N MET A 237 -9.65 5.31 27.52
CA MET A 237 -10.05 6.71 27.67
C MET A 237 -9.98 7.11 29.15
N PRO A 238 -9.35 8.26 29.49
CA PRO A 238 -9.36 8.78 30.87
C PRO A 238 -10.78 9.14 31.30
N ASP A 239 -10.99 9.31 32.60
CA ASP A 239 -12.26 9.82 33.13
C ASP A 239 -12.51 11.25 32.60
N LEU A 240 -13.65 11.46 31.96
CA LEU A 240 -14.03 12.71 31.32
C LEU A 240 -14.94 13.58 32.19
N SER A 241 -15.24 13.20 33.43
CA SER A 241 -16.22 13.86 34.31
C SER A 241 -15.92 15.35 34.52
N GLU A 242 -14.66 15.70 34.73
CA GLU A 242 -14.24 17.09 34.91
C GLU A 242 -14.41 17.92 33.62
N LEU A 243 -13.99 17.36 32.48
CA LEU A 243 -14.13 17.99 31.16
C LEU A 243 -15.61 18.18 30.82
N GLU A 244 -16.46 17.18 31.05
CA GLU A 244 -17.90 17.26 30.83
C GLU A 244 -18.52 18.38 31.68
N ALA A 245 -18.17 18.43 32.96
CA ALA A 245 -18.66 19.48 33.86
C ALA A 245 -18.23 20.89 33.43
N GLU A 246 -17.04 21.02 32.86
CA GLU A 246 -16.54 22.31 32.32
C GLU A 246 -17.28 22.70 31.05
N LEU A 247 -17.43 21.80 30.08
CA LEU A 247 -18.09 22.06 28.81
C LEU A 247 -19.58 22.37 28.95
N MET A 248 -20.23 21.85 30.00
CA MET A 248 -21.66 22.04 30.26
C MET A 248 -21.93 23.29 31.13
N ARG A 249 -20.91 24.02 31.61
CA ARG A 249 -21.08 25.34 32.25
C ARG A 249 -21.48 26.34 31.17
N LYS A 250 -22.72 26.83 31.27
CA LYS A 250 -23.27 27.90 30.42
C LYS A 250 -22.89 29.27 30.98
#